data_b4d7a5f349229e4e1da525cd617d80e3
#
_entry.id   b4d7a5f349229e4e1da525cd617d80e3
#
_cell.length_a   1.000
_cell.length_b   1.000
_cell.length_c   1.000
_cell.angle_alpha   90.00
_cell.angle_beta   90.00
_cell.angle_gamma   90.00
#
_symmetry.space_group_name_H-M   'P 1'
#
loop_
_entity.id
_entity.type
_entity.pdbx_description
1 polymer ?
#
loop_
_entity_poly.entity_id
_entity_poly.type
_entity_poly.pdbx_seq_one_letter_code
_entity_poly.pdbx_strand_id
1 'polypeptide(L)'
;MFGFRRIPIGRRTRLKAVRRLYISSNDENNPQARGLRLLHAWLSPPQLEQLDAKGHFDVIGSATGRRYRIHFGTSMNVHELDDAGRLKMGWCFVPEGCLVPGDVMLAQKVALETFESRALSVAIKFVPNERLC
;
A
#
# COMPACT_ATOMS: atom_id res chain seq x y z
N MET A 1 7.30 22.56 7.99
CA MET A 1 7.57 21.27 8.35
C MET A 1 7.35 20.25 7.25
N PHE A 2 6.23 19.73 7.04
CA PHE A 2 5.99 18.78 5.98
C PHE A 2 5.64 19.51 4.71
N GLY A 3 5.99 18.99 3.56
CA GLY A 3 5.61 19.55 2.31
C GLY A 3 4.14 19.31 1.96
N PHE A 4 3.23 19.46 2.92
CA PHE A 4 1.83 19.14 2.69
C PHE A 4 1.19 19.89 1.53
N ARG A 5 1.53 21.17 1.38
CA ARG A 5 0.96 21.96 0.28
C ARG A 5 1.43 21.49 -1.09
N ARG A 6 2.44 20.63 -1.16
CA ARG A 6 2.92 20.03 -2.41
C ARG A 6 2.42 18.63 -2.61
N ILE A 7 1.67 18.09 -1.65
CA ILE A 7 1.11 16.75 -1.75
C ILE A 7 -0.13 16.83 -2.63
N PRO A 8 -0.24 15.98 -3.67
CA PRO A 8 -1.45 15.93 -4.50
C PRO A 8 -2.70 15.67 -3.65
N ILE A 9 -3.83 16.18 -4.11
CA ILE A 9 -5.10 16.07 -3.38
C ILE A 9 -5.42 14.61 -3.04
N GLY A 10 -5.23 13.69 -4.00
CA GLY A 10 -5.48 12.27 -3.76
C GLY A 10 -4.64 11.70 -2.63
N ARG A 11 -3.37 12.09 -2.56
CA ARG A 11 -2.49 11.64 -1.49
C ARG A 11 -2.94 12.18 -0.12
N ARG A 12 -3.34 13.43 -0.06
CA ARG A 12 -3.85 14.02 1.18
C ARG A 12 -5.11 13.30 1.65
N THR A 13 -5.98 12.96 0.72
CA THR A 13 -7.20 12.21 1.05
C THR A 13 -6.86 10.84 1.60
N ARG A 14 -5.87 10.15 1.04
CA ARG A 14 -5.41 8.86 1.55
C ARG A 14 -4.84 8.98 2.96
N LEU A 15 -4.03 9.99 3.23
CA LEU A 15 -3.50 10.22 4.57
C LEU A 15 -4.60 10.46 5.58
N LYS A 16 -5.61 11.24 5.21
CA LYS A 16 -6.76 11.47 6.08
C LYS A 16 -7.51 10.18 6.36
N ALA A 17 -7.69 9.35 5.35
CA ALA A 17 -8.37 8.07 5.52
C ALA A 17 -7.61 7.15 6.48
N VAL A 18 -6.29 7.04 6.33
CA VAL A 18 -5.46 6.24 7.21
C VAL A 18 -5.57 6.74 8.65
N ARG A 19 -5.42 8.04 8.88
CA ARG A 19 -5.50 8.63 10.22
C ARG A 19 -6.87 8.43 10.85
N ARG A 20 -7.92 8.56 10.05
CA ARG A 20 -9.29 8.36 10.54
C ARG A 20 -9.48 6.94 11.03
N LEU A 21 -8.97 5.96 10.30
CA LEU A 21 -9.07 4.56 10.71
C LEU A 21 -8.30 4.30 12.00
N TYR A 22 -7.13 4.89 12.17
CA TYR A 22 -6.38 4.76 13.40
C TYR A 22 -7.10 5.39 14.58
N ILE A 23 -7.69 6.55 14.38
CA ILE A 23 -8.46 7.22 15.44
C ILE A 23 -9.64 6.36 15.86
N SER A 24 -10.31 5.71 14.91
CA SER A 24 -11.44 4.83 15.22
C SER A 24 -11.01 3.42 15.63
N SER A 25 -9.72 3.18 15.82
CA SER A 25 -9.20 1.85 16.15
C SER A 25 -9.63 1.33 17.52
N ASN A 26 -10.24 2.16 18.35
CA ASN A 26 -10.80 1.70 19.62
C ASN A 26 -12.06 0.85 19.45
N ASP A 27 -12.68 0.89 18.28
CA ASP A 27 -13.82 0.04 17.99
C ASP A 27 -13.31 -1.32 17.50
N GLU A 28 -13.24 -2.27 18.41
CA GLU A 28 -12.76 -3.62 18.12
C GLU A 28 -13.63 -4.37 17.13
N ASN A 29 -14.88 -3.95 16.94
CA ASN A 29 -15.80 -4.59 16.02
C ASN A 29 -15.74 -4.02 14.61
N ASN A 30 -14.93 -2.97 14.39
CA ASN A 30 -14.78 -2.35 13.09
C ASN A 30 -13.76 -3.15 12.25
N PRO A 31 -14.20 -3.85 11.16
CA PRO A 31 -13.28 -4.65 10.34
C PRO A 31 -12.17 -3.82 9.71
N GLN A 32 -12.45 -2.58 9.32
CA GLN A 32 -11.44 -1.71 8.71
C GLN A 32 -10.35 -1.36 9.73
N ALA A 33 -10.73 -1.01 10.93
CA ALA A 33 -9.78 -0.70 11.99
C ALA A 33 -8.95 -1.91 12.37
N ARG A 34 -9.58 -3.10 12.45
CA ARG A 34 -8.86 -4.33 12.74
C ARG A 34 -7.85 -4.67 11.67
N GLY A 35 -8.26 -4.56 10.40
CA GLY A 35 -7.36 -4.81 9.27
C GLY A 35 -6.17 -3.87 9.30
N LEU A 36 -6.39 -2.60 9.59
CA LEU A 36 -5.32 -1.62 9.65
C LEU A 36 -4.38 -1.87 10.83
N ARG A 37 -4.91 -2.28 11.99
CA ARG A 37 -4.07 -2.65 13.13
C ARG A 37 -3.20 -3.86 12.81
N LEU A 38 -3.76 -4.85 12.12
CA LEU A 38 -3.01 -6.02 11.72
C LEU A 38 -1.88 -5.64 10.75
N LEU A 39 -2.21 -4.85 9.74
CA LEU A 39 -1.19 -4.33 8.82
C LEU A 39 -0.09 -3.61 9.59
N HIS A 40 -0.47 -2.72 10.49
CA HIS A 40 0.47 -1.94 11.28
C HIS A 40 1.43 -2.84 12.07
N ALA A 41 0.93 -3.93 12.62
CA ALA A 41 1.72 -4.86 13.40
C ALA A 41 2.74 -5.64 12.56
N TRP A 42 2.47 -5.80 11.26
CA TRP A 42 3.33 -6.56 10.37
C TRP A 42 4.28 -5.71 9.53
N LEU A 43 4.17 -4.39 9.59
CA LEU A 43 5.08 -3.51 8.87
C LEU A 43 6.41 -3.37 9.62
N SER A 44 7.50 -3.31 8.86
CA SER A 44 8.79 -2.95 9.46
C SER A 44 8.75 -1.49 9.91
N PRO A 45 9.64 -1.05 10.82
CA PRO A 45 9.66 0.34 11.26
C PRO A 45 9.74 1.36 10.12
N PRO A 46 10.60 1.19 9.09
CA PRO A 46 10.61 2.12 7.96
C PRO A 46 9.29 2.11 7.17
N GLN A 47 8.68 0.94 6.97
CA GLN A 47 7.41 0.85 6.26
C GLN A 47 6.30 1.54 7.03
N LEU A 48 6.28 1.36 8.34
CA LEU A 48 5.30 1.99 9.20
C LEU A 48 5.40 3.52 9.13
N GLU A 49 6.62 4.02 9.19
CA GLU A 49 6.88 5.46 9.07
C GLU A 49 6.43 5.99 7.72
N GLN A 50 6.68 5.27 6.63
CA GLN A 50 6.21 5.66 5.30
C GLN A 50 4.68 5.72 5.25
N LEU A 51 4.02 4.69 5.76
CA LEU A 51 2.56 4.64 5.74
C LEU A 51 1.97 5.81 6.53
N ASP A 52 2.49 6.07 7.73
CA ASP A 52 1.99 7.15 8.57
C ASP A 52 2.23 8.52 7.96
N ALA A 53 3.38 8.72 7.32
CA ALA A 53 3.74 10.01 6.77
C ALA A 53 3.19 10.26 5.37
N LYS A 54 3.08 9.22 4.53
CA LYS A 54 2.82 9.38 3.10
C LYS A 54 1.65 8.59 2.56
N GLY A 55 1.07 7.68 3.35
CA GLY A 55 -0.04 6.86 2.90
C GLY A 55 0.36 5.72 1.98
N HIS A 56 1.62 5.35 1.96
CA HIS A 56 2.14 4.20 1.24
C HIS A 56 3.36 3.64 1.94
N PHE A 57 3.75 2.43 1.57
CA PHE A 57 5.02 1.85 2.02
C PHE A 57 5.62 1.01 0.92
N ASP A 58 6.93 0.83 0.95
CA ASP A 58 7.67 0.10 -0.07
C ASP A 58 8.01 -1.31 0.41
N VAL A 59 7.97 -2.26 -0.53
CA VAL A 59 8.39 -3.64 -0.31
C VAL A 59 9.40 -4.04 -1.38
N ILE A 60 10.20 -5.06 -1.09
CA ILE A 60 11.19 -5.59 -2.01
C ILE A 60 10.71 -6.94 -2.51
N GLY A 61 10.66 -7.09 -3.83
CA GLY A 61 10.24 -8.34 -4.46
C GLY A 61 11.18 -9.49 -4.14
N SER A 62 10.63 -10.64 -3.80
CA SER A 62 11.41 -11.80 -3.34
C SER A 62 12.30 -12.41 -4.43
N ALA A 63 11.87 -12.34 -5.68
CA ALA A 63 12.59 -12.99 -6.78
C ALA A 63 13.53 -12.04 -7.51
N THR A 64 13.16 -10.77 -7.65
CA THR A 64 13.90 -9.82 -8.49
C THR A 64 14.62 -8.74 -7.71
N GLY A 65 14.26 -8.51 -6.45
CA GLY A 65 14.78 -7.38 -5.69
C GLY A 65 14.18 -6.04 -6.12
N ARG A 66 13.19 -6.04 -7.00
CA ARG A 66 12.53 -4.80 -7.43
C ARG A 66 11.80 -4.19 -6.26
N ARG A 67 11.67 -2.86 -6.29
CA ARG A 67 10.93 -2.14 -5.28
C ARG A 67 9.51 -1.90 -5.76
N TYR A 68 8.55 -2.20 -4.90
CA TYR A 68 7.13 -1.95 -5.15
C TYR A 68 6.61 -1.03 -4.07
N ARG A 69 5.76 -0.09 -4.47
CA ARG A 69 5.12 0.84 -3.55
C ARG A 69 3.65 0.51 -3.44
N ILE A 70 3.22 0.19 -2.24
CA ILE A 70 1.83 -0.17 -1.96
C ILE A 70 1.16 1.06 -1.36
N HIS A 71 0.22 1.63 -2.11
CA HIS A 71 -0.55 2.78 -1.65
C HIS A 71 -1.77 2.32 -0.86
N PHE A 72 -2.25 3.18 0.03
CA PHE A 72 -3.47 2.89 0.75
C PHE A 72 -4.62 2.66 -0.23
N GLY A 73 -5.28 1.52 -0.12
CA GLY A 73 -6.38 1.17 -1.01
C GLY A 73 -6.49 -0.33 -1.22
N THR A 74 -7.40 -0.73 -2.11
CA THR A 74 -7.68 -2.15 -2.38
C THR A 74 -7.41 -2.55 -3.82
N SER A 75 -7.32 -1.60 -4.75
CA SER A 75 -7.09 -1.92 -6.16
C SER A 75 -6.27 -0.83 -6.82
N MET A 76 -5.53 -1.21 -7.86
CA MET A 76 -4.65 -0.31 -8.61
C MET A 76 -3.70 0.47 -7.71
N ASN A 77 -3.30 -0.14 -6.61
CA ASN A 77 -2.56 0.51 -5.55
C ASN A 77 -1.10 0.05 -5.43
N VAL A 78 -0.65 -0.84 -6.31
CA VAL A 78 0.74 -1.33 -6.28
C VAL A 78 1.48 -0.78 -7.48
N HIS A 79 2.59 -0.08 -7.23
CA HIS A 79 3.43 0.48 -8.28
C HIS A 79 4.84 -0.09 -8.18
N GLU A 80 5.35 -0.57 -9.30
CA GLU A 80 6.74 -0.95 -9.42
C GLU A 80 7.58 0.30 -9.65
N LEU A 81 8.69 0.44 -8.94
CA LEU A 81 9.59 1.58 -9.06
C LEU A 81 10.85 1.18 -9.82
N ASP A 82 11.43 2.12 -10.55
CA ASP A 82 12.74 1.92 -11.17
C ASP A 82 13.85 2.18 -10.13
N ASP A 83 15.11 2.04 -10.57
CA ASP A 83 16.26 2.22 -9.68
C ASP A 83 16.37 3.63 -9.13
N ALA A 84 15.78 4.61 -9.82
CA ALA A 84 15.76 6.00 -9.36
C ALA A 84 14.57 6.28 -8.45
N GLY A 85 13.71 5.30 -8.18
CA GLY A 85 12.53 5.46 -7.35
C GLY A 85 11.34 6.06 -8.08
N ARG A 86 11.37 6.10 -9.43
CA ARG A 86 10.26 6.62 -10.23
C ARG A 86 9.30 5.51 -10.60
N LEU A 87 8.05 5.89 -10.85
CA LEU A 87 7.02 4.94 -11.24
C LEU A 87 7.34 4.31 -12.60
N LYS A 88 7.38 2.99 -12.64
CA LYS A 88 7.67 2.24 -13.85
C LYS A 88 6.43 1.54 -14.39
N MET A 89 5.72 0.82 -13.54
CA MET A 89 4.57 0.02 -13.92
C MET A 89 3.63 -0.11 -12.74
N GLY A 90 2.33 -0.17 -13.05
CA GLY A 90 1.31 -0.48 -12.05
C GLY A 90 0.90 -1.94 -12.13
N TRP A 91 0.58 -2.52 -10.98
CA TRP A 91 0.12 -3.90 -10.86
C TRP A 91 -1.16 -3.91 -10.04
N CYS A 92 -2.24 -4.41 -10.64
CA CYS A 92 -3.51 -4.50 -9.95
C CYS A 92 -3.78 -5.95 -9.57
N PHE A 93 -3.81 -6.23 -8.28
CA PHE A 93 -4.28 -7.52 -7.78
C PHE A 93 -4.87 -7.34 -6.40
N VAL A 94 -5.98 -8.03 -6.17
CA VAL A 94 -6.67 -8.04 -4.89
C VAL A 94 -6.72 -9.48 -4.45
N PRO A 95 -6.10 -9.84 -3.33
CA PRO A 95 -6.14 -11.20 -2.83
C PRO A 95 -7.57 -11.64 -2.55
N GLU A 96 -7.86 -12.89 -2.86
CA GLU A 96 -9.18 -13.45 -2.67
C GLU A 96 -9.59 -13.40 -1.20
N GLY A 97 -10.83 -13.01 -0.96
CA GLY A 97 -11.37 -12.92 0.38
C GLY A 97 -11.04 -11.67 1.16
N CYS A 98 -10.15 -10.83 0.63
CA CYS A 98 -9.76 -9.58 1.30
C CYS A 98 -10.67 -8.45 0.86
N LEU A 99 -11.34 -7.81 1.82
CA LEU A 99 -12.33 -6.76 1.52
C LEU A 99 -11.94 -5.38 2.05
N VAL A 100 -11.10 -5.30 3.07
CA VAL A 100 -10.73 -4.03 3.69
C VAL A 100 -9.28 -3.67 3.33
N PRO A 101 -8.96 -2.37 3.25
CA PRO A 101 -7.63 -1.94 2.81
C PRO A 101 -6.48 -2.55 3.60
N GLY A 102 -6.57 -2.61 4.91
CA GLY A 102 -5.50 -3.17 5.73
C GLY A 102 -5.18 -4.62 5.37
N ASP A 103 -6.21 -5.43 5.18
CA ASP A 103 -6.04 -6.85 4.83
C ASP A 103 -5.47 -7.00 3.44
N VAL A 104 -5.98 -6.22 2.48
CA VAL A 104 -5.50 -6.26 1.10
C VAL A 104 -4.03 -5.86 1.04
N MET A 105 -3.67 -4.77 1.68
CA MET A 105 -2.31 -4.25 1.65
C MET A 105 -1.33 -5.21 2.33
N LEU A 106 -1.74 -5.82 3.44
CA LEU A 106 -0.92 -6.83 4.10
C LEU A 106 -0.72 -8.05 3.21
N ALA A 107 -1.77 -8.53 2.57
CA ALA A 107 -1.67 -9.65 1.65
C ALA A 107 -0.78 -9.33 0.46
N GLN A 108 -0.88 -8.13 -0.09
CA GLN A 108 -0.02 -7.67 -1.17
C GLN A 108 1.45 -7.63 -0.73
N LYS A 109 1.72 -7.13 0.47
CA LYS A 109 3.07 -7.11 1.04
C LYS A 109 3.62 -8.53 1.14
N VAL A 110 2.87 -9.43 1.75
CA VAL A 110 3.31 -10.81 1.94
C VAL A 110 3.55 -11.49 0.59
N ALA A 111 2.63 -11.29 -0.36
CA ALA A 111 2.76 -11.90 -1.69
C ALA A 111 4.03 -11.43 -2.41
N LEU A 112 4.29 -10.14 -2.42
CA LEU A 112 5.46 -9.59 -3.11
C LEU A 112 6.76 -9.91 -2.39
N GLU A 113 6.78 -9.90 -1.07
CA GLU A 113 7.97 -10.19 -0.30
C GLU A 113 8.29 -11.69 -0.22
N THR A 114 7.32 -12.55 -0.54
CA THR A 114 7.46 -13.99 -0.40
C THR A 114 7.32 -14.74 -1.73
N PHE A 115 6.39 -14.33 -2.57
CA PHE A 115 6.03 -15.05 -3.80
C PHE A 115 5.85 -14.07 -4.97
N GLU A 116 6.84 -13.23 -5.20
CA GLU A 116 6.73 -12.16 -6.20
C GLU A 116 6.28 -12.64 -7.58
N SER A 117 6.95 -13.65 -8.13
CA SER A 117 6.65 -14.13 -9.48
C SER A 117 5.21 -14.63 -9.60
N ARG A 118 4.75 -15.33 -8.59
CA ARG A 118 3.39 -15.86 -8.58
C ARG A 118 2.36 -14.76 -8.43
N ALA A 119 2.64 -13.79 -7.58
CA ALA A 119 1.76 -12.62 -7.42
C ALA A 119 1.60 -11.87 -8.73
N LEU A 120 2.71 -11.61 -9.41
CA LEU A 120 2.67 -10.88 -10.68
C LEU A 120 2.01 -11.67 -11.80
N SER A 121 2.06 -13.00 -11.74
CA SER A 121 1.44 -13.85 -12.78
C SER A 121 -0.08 -13.72 -12.81
N VAL A 122 -0.70 -13.36 -11.70
CA VAL A 122 -2.15 -13.17 -11.62
C VAL A 122 -2.56 -11.71 -11.63
N ALA A 123 -1.60 -10.80 -11.61
CA ALA A 123 -1.87 -9.36 -11.58
C ALA A 123 -2.16 -8.82 -12.97
N ILE A 124 -2.89 -7.71 -13.01
CA ILE A 124 -3.16 -6.97 -14.23
C ILE A 124 -2.26 -5.75 -14.26
N LYS A 125 -1.48 -5.60 -15.34
CA LYS A 125 -0.62 -4.44 -15.51
C LYS A 125 -1.43 -3.20 -15.88
N PHE A 126 -0.98 -2.04 -15.40
CA PHE A 126 -1.54 -0.77 -15.86
C PHE A 126 -0.42 0.27 -15.86
N VAL A 127 -0.60 1.33 -16.66
CA VAL A 127 0.33 2.45 -16.69
C VAL A 127 -0.01 3.35 -15.50
N PRO A 128 0.95 3.57 -14.57
CA PRO A 128 0.66 4.42 -13.43
C PRO A 128 0.40 5.84 -13.88
N ASN A 129 -0.59 6.46 -13.24
CA ASN A 129 -0.95 7.84 -13.48
C ASN A 129 -1.10 8.52 -12.12
N GLU A 130 -0.38 9.61 -11.91
CA GLU A 130 -0.41 10.31 -10.63
C GLU A 130 -1.82 10.75 -10.23
N ARG A 131 -2.69 10.98 -11.19
CA ARG A 131 -4.07 11.39 -10.92
C ARG A 131 -4.93 10.25 -10.39
N LEU A 132 -4.55 9.00 -10.66
CA LEU A 132 -5.29 7.82 -10.22
C LEU A 132 -4.86 7.32 -8.86
N CYS A 133 -3.72 7.76 -8.41
CA CYS A 133 -3.17 7.35 -7.12
C CYS A 133 -3.44 8.40 -6.00
#